data_e6da6bf2e6703495588ab04bbfed9877
#
_entry.id   e6da6bf2e6703495588ab04bbfed9877
#
_cell.length_a   1.000
_cell.length_b   1.000
_cell.length_c   1.000
_cell.angle_alpha   90.00
_cell.angle_beta   90.00
_cell.angle_gamma   90.00
#
_symmetry.space_group_name_H-M   'P 1'
#
loop_
_entity.id
_entity.type
_entity.pdbx_description
1 polymer ?
#
loop_
_entity_poly.entity_id
_entity_poly.type
_entity_poly.pdbx_seq_one_letter_code
_entity_poly.pdbx_strand_id
1 'polypeptide(L)'
;MDRKVLLMILDGWGEGRHDHSNAIYTAGAPFIDSLRAKYPMSHLQTCGEAVGLPDGQMGNSEVGHMNLGAGRVVYQDLMKINKTCREHKLLTRAEIKGVYDYVKQTGKKLHLMGLCSTGGVHSSLDHYYEFLNVAKEYGLDNVFVHCFMDGRDTDPHSGKGFVADLEKHMAESTGKVASVCGRFYAMDRDKRWNRVKEAYDLLVNGQGAAFTSATDGIQASYDADVTDEFIKPIVITDAAGAPLAKIEEGDAIIFMNFRNDRAREITAVLTQQDMPEEGMHIIPNLYYCCMTPYDAAFNGLHILFDKEIVKDTLGEIVSKAGLHQLRIAETEKYAHVTFFFNGGRETPFENEDRILVPSPKVPTYDLQPEMSAPIVTEKLIEAIDTDKEDLIILNYANGDMIGHTGVYDAICTAVRCIDGCVEKVVTEAIKHNYVILITADHGNADHAVNDDGTPNTAHSLNPVQFIVVNAGDEVKSVKDGALCNVAPTILKLMGLPQPADMDAEPLF
;
A
#
# COMPACT_ATOMS: atom_id res chain seq x y z
N MET A 1 24.27 -15.13 18.84
CA MET A 1 24.13 -14.34 20.08
C MET A 1 22.80 -14.74 20.69
N ASP A 2 22.72 -14.96 21.99
CA ASP A 2 21.45 -15.20 22.68
C ASP A 2 21.09 -13.95 23.48
N ARG A 3 20.74 -12.87 22.78
CA ARG A 3 20.44 -11.58 23.39
C ARG A 3 18.95 -11.34 23.43
N LYS A 4 18.46 -10.80 24.55
CA LYS A 4 17.14 -10.16 24.61
C LYS A 4 17.17 -8.86 23.82
N VAL A 5 16.11 -8.56 23.07
CA VAL A 5 16.05 -7.38 22.22
C VAL A 5 14.79 -6.55 22.50
N LEU A 6 14.97 -5.24 22.64
CA LEU A 6 13.88 -4.25 22.67
C LEU A 6 13.96 -3.37 21.41
N LEU A 7 12.95 -3.43 20.55
CA LEU A 7 12.76 -2.49 19.46
C LEU A 7 11.84 -1.36 19.92
N MET A 8 12.35 -0.13 19.92
CA MET A 8 11.59 1.08 20.22
C MET A 8 11.33 1.82 18.91
N ILE A 9 10.07 1.95 18.52
CA ILE A 9 9.63 2.69 17.35
C ILE A 9 9.07 4.03 17.82
N LEU A 10 9.78 5.10 17.50
CA LEU A 10 9.36 6.48 17.76
C LEU A 10 8.59 6.98 16.54
N ASP A 11 7.28 6.75 16.53
CA ASP A 11 6.44 7.00 15.36
C ASP A 11 6.51 8.47 14.91
N GLY A 12 6.76 8.69 13.62
CA GLY A 12 6.90 10.03 13.05
C GLY A 12 8.20 10.77 13.39
N TRP A 13 9.26 10.06 13.86
CA TRP A 13 10.53 10.66 14.26
C TRP A 13 11.59 10.56 13.15
N GLY A 14 11.51 11.47 12.17
CA GLY A 14 12.45 11.55 11.05
C GLY A 14 13.71 12.38 11.34
N GLU A 15 14.64 12.34 10.40
CA GLU A 15 15.89 13.12 10.38
C GLU A 15 15.77 14.33 9.45
N GLY A 16 15.11 15.40 9.93
CA GLY A 16 14.88 16.62 9.16
C GLY A 16 16.01 17.64 9.22
N ARG A 17 15.75 18.83 8.71
CA ARG A 17 16.70 19.95 8.73
C ARG A 17 17.00 20.39 10.16
N HIS A 18 18.17 21.00 10.37
CA HIS A 18 18.55 21.60 11.66
C HIS A 18 18.12 23.08 11.72
N ASP A 19 16.82 23.31 11.57
CA ASP A 19 16.21 24.65 11.64
C ASP A 19 14.80 24.58 12.26
N HIS A 20 14.07 25.70 12.25
CA HIS A 20 12.75 25.80 12.84
C HIS A 20 11.68 24.94 12.13
N SER A 21 11.91 24.45 10.93
CA SER A 21 10.97 23.53 10.27
C SER A 21 10.87 22.17 10.98
N ASN A 22 11.90 21.80 11.74
CA ASN A 22 12.05 20.56 12.48
C ASN A 22 11.75 20.78 13.97
N ALA A 23 10.61 20.29 14.43
CA ALA A 23 10.21 20.42 15.83
C ALA A 23 11.04 19.54 16.76
N ILE A 24 11.58 18.41 16.29
CA ILE A 24 12.50 17.56 17.07
C ILE A 24 13.78 18.32 17.38
N TYR A 25 14.38 18.94 16.36
CA TYR A 25 15.59 19.76 16.53
C TYR A 25 15.34 20.96 17.44
N THR A 26 14.24 21.67 17.25
CA THR A 26 13.90 22.88 18.04
C THR A 26 13.57 22.55 19.49
N ALA A 27 12.83 21.47 19.75
CA ALA A 27 12.48 21.04 21.10
C ALA A 27 13.69 20.56 21.87
N GLY A 28 14.63 19.91 21.18
CA GLY A 28 15.78 19.19 21.73
C GLY A 28 15.38 17.85 22.35
N ALA A 29 16.19 16.84 22.12
CA ALA A 29 16.06 15.50 22.67
C ALA A 29 17.41 15.06 23.29
N PRO A 30 17.84 15.67 24.40
CA PRO A 30 19.20 15.56 24.90
C PRO A 30 19.60 14.14 25.28
N PHE A 31 18.68 13.30 25.74
CA PHE A 31 18.97 11.91 26.06
C PHE A 31 19.22 11.10 24.78
N ILE A 32 18.29 11.18 23.79
CA ILE A 32 18.44 10.50 22.50
C ILE A 32 19.71 10.98 21.79
N ASP A 33 20.05 12.29 21.82
CA ASP A 33 21.24 12.83 21.23
C ASP A 33 22.52 12.27 21.94
N SER A 34 22.47 12.05 23.26
CA SER A 34 23.55 11.38 23.97
C SER A 34 23.78 9.94 23.53
N LEU A 35 22.71 9.23 23.20
CA LEU A 35 22.79 7.86 22.67
C LEU A 35 23.41 7.86 21.27
N ARG A 36 22.98 8.78 20.39
CA ARG A 36 23.55 8.96 19.04
C ARG A 36 25.07 9.24 19.07
N ALA A 37 25.52 10.01 20.04
CA ALA A 37 26.94 10.32 20.22
C ALA A 37 27.75 9.15 20.75
N LYS A 38 27.14 8.23 21.49
CA LYS A 38 27.82 7.16 22.22
C LYS A 38 27.79 5.81 21.53
N TYR A 39 26.71 5.49 20.80
CA TYR A 39 26.42 4.15 20.25
C TYR A 39 26.44 4.12 18.74
N PRO A 40 26.63 2.94 18.10
CA PRO A 40 26.51 2.80 16.66
C PRO A 40 25.17 3.30 16.16
N MET A 41 25.19 4.13 15.12
CA MET A 41 24.00 4.74 14.53
C MET A 41 24.13 4.78 13.01
N SER A 42 23.00 4.61 12.32
CA SER A 42 22.85 4.74 10.88
C SER A 42 21.45 5.31 10.53
N HIS A 43 21.13 5.39 9.24
CA HIS A 43 19.85 5.87 8.76
C HIS A 43 19.11 4.80 7.97
N LEU A 44 17.79 4.77 8.12
CA LEU A 44 16.91 3.88 7.38
C LEU A 44 15.99 4.67 6.46
N GLN A 45 15.86 4.19 5.22
CA GLN A 45 14.88 4.69 4.24
C GLN A 45 13.48 4.22 4.63
N THR A 46 12.51 5.15 4.54
CA THR A 46 11.12 4.92 4.97
C THR A 46 10.11 5.22 3.87
N CYS A 47 10.55 5.60 2.67
CA CYS A 47 9.72 6.15 1.60
C CYS A 47 9.97 5.44 0.28
N GLY A 48 9.05 5.59 -0.66
CA GLY A 48 9.20 5.10 -2.03
C GLY A 48 9.46 3.60 -2.13
N GLU A 49 10.22 3.17 -3.12
CA GLU A 49 10.46 1.75 -3.40
C GLU A 49 11.15 1.01 -2.26
N ALA A 50 11.90 1.71 -1.40
CA ALA A 50 12.56 1.11 -0.22
C ALA A 50 11.58 0.48 0.78
N VAL A 51 10.32 0.87 0.75
CA VAL A 51 9.24 0.33 1.59
C VAL A 51 8.05 -0.21 0.78
N GLY A 52 8.22 -0.37 -0.54
CA GLY A 52 7.20 -0.94 -1.42
C GLY A 52 6.11 0.04 -1.87
N LEU A 53 6.41 1.34 -1.83
CA LEU A 53 5.57 2.43 -2.33
C LEU A 53 6.12 2.97 -3.66
N PRO A 54 5.31 3.70 -4.45
CA PRO A 54 5.81 4.45 -5.60
C PRO A 54 6.94 5.41 -5.22
N ASP A 55 7.86 5.66 -6.16
CA ASP A 55 8.94 6.62 -5.95
C ASP A 55 8.39 8.02 -5.59
N GLY A 56 9.04 8.70 -4.64
CA GLY A 56 8.60 9.98 -4.12
C GLY A 56 7.35 9.94 -3.21
N GLN A 57 6.77 8.79 -2.94
CA GLN A 57 5.66 8.66 -1.99
C GLN A 57 6.18 8.52 -0.56
N MET A 58 5.66 9.33 0.35
CA MET A 58 5.95 9.28 1.78
C MET A 58 5.51 7.95 2.39
N GLY A 59 6.32 7.42 3.31
CA GLY A 59 5.93 6.28 4.14
C GLY A 59 4.76 6.59 5.05
N ASN A 60 4.22 5.54 5.66
CA ASN A 60 3.17 5.64 6.68
C ASN A 60 3.32 4.49 7.69
N SER A 61 2.61 4.57 8.81
CA SER A 61 2.78 3.60 9.90
C SER A 61 2.41 2.17 9.50
N GLU A 62 1.40 1.96 8.64
CA GLU A 62 1.01 0.61 8.18
C GLU A 62 2.14 -0.05 7.39
N VAL A 63 2.64 0.66 6.38
CA VAL A 63 3.74 0.20 5.53
C VAL A 63 5.04 0.07 6.33
N GLY A 64 5.34 1.05 7.18
CA GLY A 64 6.55 1.04 8.00
C GLY A 64 6.62 -0.17 8.92
N HIS A 65 5.58 -0.41 9.72
CA HIS A 65 5.52 -1.55 10.64
C HIS A 65 5.49 -2.90 9.91
N MET A 66 4.82 -2.97 8.75
CA MET A 66 4.83 -4.17 7.92
C MET A 66 6.27 -4.52 7.47
N ASN A 67 7.03 -3.56 6.98
CA ASN A 67 8.43 -3.78 6.57
C ASN A 67 9.34 -4.10 7.76
N LEU A 68 9.17 -3.43 8.90
CA LEU A 68 9.92 -3.71 10.14
C LEU A 68 9.75 -5.16 10.61
N GLY A 69 8.54 -5.71 10.48
CA GLY A 69 8.25 -7.09 10.91
C GLY A 69 8.56 -8.15 9.85
N ALA A 70 8.49 -7.80 8.56
CA ALA A 70 8.59 -8.75 7.45
C ALA A 70 10.04 -9.14 7.09
N GLY A 71 11.03 -8.29 7.38
CA GLY A 71 12.42 -8.52 6.97
C GLY A 71 12.65 -8.53 5.46
N ARG A 72 11.71 -7.98 4.71
CA ARG A 72 11.74 -7.77 3.26
C ARG A 72 10.85 -6.61 2.87
N VAL A 73 11.05 -6.05 1.68
CA VAL A 73 10.17 -5.02 1.15
C VAL A 73 8.81 -5.62 0.82
N VAL A 74 7.75 -5.13 1.49
CA VAL A 74 6.38 -5.55 1.24
C VAL A 74 5.73 -4.56 0.28
N TYR A 75 5.64 -4.94 -0.98
CA TYR A 75 5.09 -4.09 -2.03
C TYR A 75 3.58 -3.91 -1.88
N GLN A 76 3.12 -2.66 -1.94
CA GLN A 76 1.69 -2.35 -2.11
C GLN A 76 1.19 -2.83 -3.48
N ASP A 77 -0.13 -3.02 -3.63
CA ASP A 77 -0.73 -3.62 -4.84
C ASP A 77 -0.22 -2.98 -6.13
N LEU A 78 -0.23 -1.64 -6.23
CA LEU A 78 0.29 -0.93 -7.40
C LEU A 78 1.76 -1.29 -7.70
N MET A 79 2.60 -1.27 -6.68
CA MET A 79 4.03 -1.54 -6.85
C MET A 79 4.32 -3.00 -7.17
N LYS A 80 3.55 -3.93 -6.58
CA LYS A 80 3.61 -5.37 -6.88
C LYS A 80 3.29 -5.61 -8.36
N ILE A 81 2.24 -4.98 -8.87
CA ILE A 81 1.83 -5.06 -10.27
C ILE A 81 2.88 -4.40 -11.17
N ASN A 82 3.30 -3.16 -10.85
CA ASN A 82 4.33 -2.44 -11.60
C ASN A 82 5.62 -3.25 -11.74
N LYS A 83 6.10 -3.83 -10.64
CA LYS A 83 7.31 -4.67 -10.63
C LYS A 83 7.12 -5.91 -11.50
N THR A 84 5.99 -6.61 -11.37
CA THR A 84 5.68 -7.80 -12.16
C THR A 84 5.65 -7.48 -13.66
N CYS A 85 5.06 -6.33 -14.05
CA CYS A 85 5.03 -5.87 -15.43
C CYS A 85 6.44 -5.47 -15.94
N ARG A 86 7.19 -4.67 -15.19
CA ARG A 86 8.55 -4.25 -15.58
C ARG A 86 9.54 -5.42 -15.76
N GLU A 87 9.37 -6.47 -14.95
CA GLU A 87 10.19 -7.66 -15.00
C GLU A 87 9.69 -8.71 -16.03
N HIS A 88 8.62 -8.42 -16.77
CA HIS A 88 7.97 -9.34 -17.72
C HIS A 88 7.58 -10.69 -17.07
N LYS A 89 7.08 -10.64 -15.83
CA LYS A 89 6.78 -11.83 -15.01
C LYS A 89 5.30 -12.14 -14.88
N LEU A 90 4.41 -11.53 -15.67
CA LEU A 90 2.97 -11.79 -15.58
C LEU A 90 2.63 -13.27 -15.66
N LEU A 91 3.25 -14.01 -16.59
CA LEU A 91 3.00 -15.44 -16.81
C LEU A 91 3.57 -16.37 -15.73
N THR A 92 4.34 -15.86 -14.76
CA THR A 92 4.74 -16.64 -13.59
C THR A 92 3.60 -16.82 -12.60
N ARG A 93 2.54 -16.02 -12.73
CA ARG A 93 1.32 -16.12 -11.90
C ARG A 93 0.34 -17.06 -12.59
N ALA A 94 -0.06 -18.12 -11.85
CA ALA A 94 -0.94 -19.17 -12.37
C ALA A 94 -2.28 -18.63 -12.86
N GLU A 95 -2.86 -17.65 -12.15
CA GLU A 95 -4.14 -17.03 -12.45
C GLU A 95 -4.09 -16.24 -13.77
N ILE A 96 -2.99 -15.49 -13.99
CA ILE A 96 -2.79 -14.75 -15.25
C ILE A 96 -2.56 -15.71 -16.40
N LYS A 97 -1.68 -16.70 -16.20
CA LYS A 97 -1.47 -17.76 -17.20
C LYS A 97 -2.78 -18.46 -17.54
N GLY A 98 -3.61 -18.74 -16.54
CA GLY A 98 -4.90 -19.43 -16.68
C GLY A 98 -5.88 -18.71 -17.62
N VAL A 99 -6.03 -17.38 -17.54
CA VAL A 99 -6.91 -16.65 -18.43
C VAL A 99 -6.43 -16.68 -19.89
N TYR A 100 -5.12 -16.56 -20.13
CA TYR A 100 -4.58 -16.64 -21.49
C TYR A 100 -4.70 -18.06 -22.08
N ASP A 101 -4.45 -19.09 -21.27
CA ASP A 101 -4.66 -20.50 -21.65
C ASP A 101 -6.13 -20.77 -22.00
N TYR A 102 -7.07 -20.24 -21.19
CA TYR A 102 -8.51 -20.35 -21.43
C TYR A 102 -8.90 -19.75 -22.79
N VAL A 103 -8.50 -18.49 -23.04
CA VAL A 103 -8.80 -17.81 -24.31
C VAL A 103 -8.23 -18.56 -25.50
N LYS A 104 -6.97 -19.01 -25.39
CA LYS A 104 -6.28 -19.77 -26.43
C LYS A 104 -6.96 -21.10 -26.75
N GLN A 105 -7.46 -21.81 -25.72
CA GLN A 105 -8.11 -23.10 -25.87
C GLN A 105 -9.54 -22.98 -26.39
N THR A 106 -10.28 -21.95 -25.97
CA THR A 106 -11.69 -21.78 -26.31
C THR A 106 -11.94 -20.96 -27.57
N GLY A 107 -10.96 -20.11 -27.96
CA GLY A 107 -11.15 -19.12 -29.02
C GLY A 107 -12.10 -17.97 -28.67
N LYS A 108 -12.50 -17.84 -27.40
CA LYS A 108 -13.36 -16.76 -26.90
C LYS A 108 -12.62 -15.43 -26.89
N LYS A 109 -13.36 -14.34 -26.76
CA LYS A 109 -12.77 -13.00 -26.68
C LYS A 109 -12.09 -12.76 -25.34
N LEU A 110 -11.01 -11.99 -25.36
CA LEU A 110 -10.41 -11.40 -24.17
C LEU A 110 -10.76 -9.92 -24.11
N HIS A 111 -11.42 -9.51 -23.05
CA HIS A 111 -11.77 -8.12 -22.77
C HIS A 111 -10.89 -7.59 -21.65
N LEU A 112 -10.12 -6.53 -21.91
CA LEU A 112 -9.47 -5.72 -20.89
C LEU A 112 -10.36 -4.50 -20.64
N MET A 113 -10.84 -4.29 -19.43
CA MET A 113 -11.68 -3.14 -19.12
C MET A 113 -11.20 -2.43 -17.86
N GLY A 114 -11.39 -1.12 -17.78
CA GLY A 114 -11.04 -0.33 -16.60
C GLY A 114 -10.61 1.08 -16.95
N LEU A 115 -10.12 1.81 -15.95
CA LEU A 115 -9.69 3.19 -16.08
C LEU A 115 -8.44 3.27 -16.94
N CYS A 116 -8.51 4.04 -18.04
CA CYS A 116 -7.41 4.23 -18.99
C CYS A 116 -6.72 5.59 -18.77
N SER A 117 -5.82 5.64 -17.82
CA SER A 117 -5.02 6.83 -17.52
C SER A 117 -3.65 6.47 -16.90
N THR A 118 -2.81 7.46 -16.75
CA THR A 118 -1.52 7.36 -16.04
C THR A 118 -1.61 7.82 -14.58
N GLY A 119 -2.81 8.12 -14.07
CA GLY A 119 -3.02 8.66 -12.72
C GLY A 119 -2.59 7.73 -11.58
N GLY A 120 -2.56 6.42 -11.80
CA GLY A 120 -2.02 5.44 -10.83
C GLY A 120 -2.86 5.27 -9.55
N VAL A 121 -4.09 5.81 -9.50
CA VAL A 121 -4.97 5.71 -8.33
C VAL A 121 -5.84 4.45 -8.37
N HIS A 122 -6.40 4.11 -9.51
CA HIS A 122 -7.27 2.95 -9.70
C HIS A 122 -6.67 1.91 -10.65
N SER A 123 -5.91 2.37 -11.64
CA SER A 123 -5.26 1.55 -12.67
C SER A 123 -4.03 2.29 -13.21
N SER A 124 -3.29 1.66 -14.12
CA SER A 124 -2.19 2.29 -14.87
C SER A 124 -2.18 1.78 -16.30
N LEU A 125 -1.97 2.68 -17.28
CA LEU A 125 -1.81 2.29 -18.69
C LEU A 125 -0.64 1.36 -18.94
N ASP A 126 0.45 1.48 -18.15
CA ASP A 126 1.60 0.56 -18.26
C ASP A 126 1.21 -0.90 -18.05
N HIS A 127 0.20 -1.14 -17.20
CA HIS A 127 -0.32 -2.50 -17.01
C HIS A 127 -1.03 -3.00 -18.27
N TYR A 128 -1.85 -2.16 -18.94
CA TYR A 128 -2.48 -2.54 -20.20
C TYR A 128 -1.45 -2.92 -21.25
N TYR A 129 -0.37 -2.15 -21.37
CA TYR A 129 0.68 -2.43 -22.34
C TYR A 129 1.28 -3.82 -22.14
N GLU A 130 1.59 -4.17 -20.90
CA GLU A 130 2.19 -5.49 -20.62
C GLU A 130 1.19 -6.64 -20.81
N PHE A 131 -0.07 -6.48 -20.40
CA PHE A 131 -1.10 -7.48 -20.65
C PHE A 131 -1.36 -7.69 -22.14
N LEU A 132 -1.28 -6.64 -22.97
CA LEU A 132 -1.37 -6.73 -24.44
C LEU A 132 -0.13 -7.40 -25.05
N ASN A 133 1.07 -7.13 -24.54
CA ASN A 133 2.29 -7.81 -24.97
C ASN A 133 2.19 -9.32 -24.74
N VAL A 134 1.73 -9.73 -23.56
CA VAL A 134 1.51 -11.15 -23.24
C VAL A 134 0.44 -11.76 -24.16
N ALA A 135 -0.65 -11.04 -24.47
CA ALA A 135 -1.67 -11.50 -25.40
C ALA A 135 -1.09 -11.76 -26.80
N LYS A 136 -0.20 -10.87 -27.27
CA LYS A 136 0.56 -11.05 -28.54
C LYS A 136 1.45 -12.28 -28.51
N GLU A 137 2.22 -12.48 -27.43
CA GLU A 137 3.08 -13.65 -27.24
C GLU A 137 2.29 -14.97 -27.28
N TYR A 138 1.06 -14.95 -26.73
CA TYR A 138 0.12 -16.08 -26.81
C TYR A 138 -0.50 -16.26 -28.20
N GLY A 139 -0.34 -15.30 -29.11
CA GLY A 139 -0.94 -15.30 -30.45
C GLY A 139 -2.44 -15.10 -30.42
N LEU A 140 -2.93 -14.23 -29.53
CA LEU A 140 -4.35 -13.89 -29.40
C LEU A 140 -4.71 -12.70 -30.27
N ASP A 141 -5.67 -12.87 -31.19
CA ASP A 141 -6.16 -11.81 -32.08
C ASP A 141 -7.51 -11.22 -31.63
N ASN A 142 -8.29 -11.98 -30.84
CA ASN A 142 -9.61 -11.57 -30.31
C ASN A 142 -9.47 -10.84 -28.97
N VAL A 143 -8.70 -9.74 -28.95
CA VAL A 143 -8.45 -8.92 -27.75
C VAL A 143 -9.09 -7.56 -27.92
N PHE A 144 -9.88 -7.15 -26.94
CA PHE A 144 -10.63 -5.88 -26.98
C PHE A 144 -10.45 -5.10 -25.68
N VAL A 145 -10.34 -3.77 -25.80
CA VAL A 145 -10.21 -2.88 -24.64
C VAL A 145 -11.45 -2.00 -24.54
N HIS A 146 -12.00 -1.92 -23.34
CA HIS A 146 -13.08 -1.03 -22.96
C HIS A 146 -12.50 0.05 -22.04
N CYS A 147 -12.30 1.26 -22.60
CA CYS A 147 -11.63 2.36 -21.93
C CYS A 147 -12.61 3.14 -21.04
N PHE A 148 -12.40 3.12 -19.72
CA PHE A 148 -13.06 4.05 -18.82
C PHE A 148 -12.20 5.32 -18.71
N MET A 149 -12.81 6.49 -18.94
CA MET A 149 -12.09 7.77 -19.01
C MET A 149 -12.03 8.40 -17.64
N ASP A 150 -10.88 9.02 -17.31
CA ASP A 150 -10.56 9.51 -15.97
C ASP A 150 -11.06 10.95 -15.72
N GLY A 151 -10.29 11.94 -16.04
CA GLY A 151 -10.60 13.36 -15.85
C GLY A 151 -10.76 13.82 -14.40
N ARG A 152 -10.40 12.95 -13.43
CA ARG A 152 -10.48 13.22 -11.99
C ARG A 152 -9.13 13.10 -11.30
N ASP A 153 -8.41 12.03 -11.60
CA ASP A 153 -7.06 11.78 -11.11
C ASP A 153 -5.99 12.26 -12.13
N THR A 154 -6.45 12.73 -13.30
CA THR A 154 -5.66 13.32 -14.38
C THR A 154 -6.40 14.54 -14.95
N ASP A 155 -5.74 15.33 -15.81
CA ASP A 155 -6.36 16.46 -16.48
C ASP A 155 -7.64 16.07 -17.23
N PRO A 156 -8.74 16.85 -17.12
CA PRO A 156 -10.04 16.50 -17.67
C PRO A 156 -10.10 16.32 -19.20
N HIS A 157 -9.07 16.71 -19.94
CA HIS A 157 -8.98 16.59 -21.41
C HIS A 157 -7.77 15.76 -21.86
N SER A 158 -7.16 14.98 -20.95
CA SER A 158 -5.99 14.14 -21.26
C SER A 158 -6.32 12.79 -21.88
N GLY A 159 -7.57 12.33 -21.74
CA GLY A 159 -7.99 10.99 -22.11
C GLY A 159 -7.85 10.66 -23.58
N LYS A 160 -8.05 11.61 -24.49
CA LYS A 160 -7.80 11.41 -25.92
C LYS A 160 -6.35 11.02 -26.20
N GLY A 161 -5.39 11.66 -25.50
CA GLY A 161 -3.98 11.32 -25.61
C GLY A 161 -3.69 9.91 -25.10
N PHE A 162 -4.24 9.53 -23.95
CA PHE A 162 -4.06 8.18 -23.39
C PHE A 162 -4.60 7.10 -24.30
N VAL A 163 -5.77 7.29 -24.91
CA VAL A 163 -6.33 6.31 -25.86
C VAL A 163 -5.51 6.26 -27.14
N ALA A 164 -5.01 7.38 -27.65
CA ALA A 164 -4.13 7.39 -28.83
C ALA A 164 -2.81 6.62 -28.57
N ASP A 165 -2.20 6.80 -27.40
CA ASP A 165 -0.99 6.06 -27.00
C ASP A 165 -1.28 4.56 -26.85
N LEU A 166 -2.44 4.21 -26.30
CA LEU A 166 -2.90 2.82 -26.19
C LEU A 166 -3.10 2.19 -27.58
N GLU A 167 -3.78 2.87 -28.51
CA GLU A 167 -3.97 2.39 -29.89
C GLU A 167 -2.66 2.25 -30.63
N LYS A 168 -1.70 3.17 -30.42
CA LYS A 168 -0.35 3.06 -30.96
C LYS A 168 0.35 1.80 -30.43
N HIS A 169 0.29 1.51 -29.14
CA HIS A 169 0.85 0.29 -28.55
C HIS A 169 0.18 -0.98 -29.10
N MET A 170 -1.15 -0.95 -29.27
CA MET A 170 -1.91 -2.05 -29.87
C MET A 170 -1.48 -2.35 -31.31
N ALA A 171 -1.16 -1.33 -32.10
CA ALA A 171 -0.65 -1.53 -33.46
C ALA A 171 0.69 -2.29 -33.50
N GLU A 172 1.49 -2.16 -32.45
CA GLU A 172 2.76 -2.88 -32.27
C GLU A 172 2.60 -4.22 -31.55
N SER A 173 1.52 -4.41 -30.81
CA SER A 173 1.20 -5.63 -30.05
C SER A 173 -0.03 -6.35 -30.62
N THR A 174 -1.16 -6.29 -29.96
CA THR A 174 -2.46 -6.86 -30.38
C THR A 174 -3.61 -6.09 -29.75
N GLY A 175 -4.83 -6.34 -30.22
CA GLY A 175 -6.06 -5.81 -29.66
C GLY A 175 -6.61 -4.58 -30.39
N LYS A 176 -7.82 -4.18 -29.98
CA LYS A 176 -8.55 -3.01 -30.49
C LYS A 176 -9.34 -2.37 -29.37
N VAL A 177 -9.49 -1.05 -29.38
CA VAL A 177 -10.45 -0.36 -28.52
C VAL A 177 -11.85 -0.69 -29.04
N ALA A 178 -12.72 -1.22 -28.18
CA ALA A 178 -14.10 -1.60 -28.52
C ALA A 178 -15.12 -0.59 -28.00
N SER A 179 -14.83 0.11 -26.91
CA SER A 179 -15.72 1.12 -26.35
C SER A 179 -15.00 2.13 -25.47
N VAL A 180 -15.62 3.28 -25.29
CA VAL A 180 -15.16 4.36 -24.39
C VAL A 180 -16.35 4.85 -23.57
N CYS A 181 -16.13 5.11 -22.28
CA CYS A 181 -17.14 5.61 -21.35
C CYS A 181 -16.47 6.34 -20.18
N GLY A 182 -17.01 7.47 -19.75
CA GLY A 182 -16.52 8.17 -18.58
C GLY A 182 -16.68 7.37 -17.28
N ARG A 183 -15.74 7.53 -16.35
CA ARG A 183 -15.77 6.86 -15.04
C ARG A 183 -17.03 7.19 -14.21
N PHE A 184 -17.68 8.31 -14.49
CA PHE A 184 -18.94 8.71 -13.88
C PHE A 184 -20.04 7.61 -14.05
N TYR A 185 -20.02 6.87 -15.15
CA TYR A 185 -20.94 5.78 -15.45
C TYR A 185 -20.36 4.43 -15.04
N ALA A 186 -19.14 4.12 -15.47
CA ALA A 186 -18.55 2.78 -15.35
C ALA A 186 -17.96 2.50 -13.97
N MET A 187 -17.76 3.52 -13.14
CA MET A 187 -17.07 3.42 -11.85
C MET A 187 -17.86 4.11 -10.74
N ASP A 188 -19.17 3.96 -10.72
CA ASP A 188 -20.01 4.38 -9.58
C ASP A 188 -19.68 3.54 -8.33
N ARG A 189 -19.93 4.10 -7.14
CA ARG A 189 -19.77 3.42 -5.84
C ARG A 189 -20.88 3.75 -4.85
N ASP A 190 -21.92 4.47 -5.32
CA ASP A 190 -23.02 4.98 -4.51
C ASP A 190 -24.36 4.31 -4.86
N LYS A 191 -24.29 3.13 -5.53
CA LYS A 191 -25.46 2.35 -5.98
C LYS A 191 -26.42 3.12 -6.88
N ARG A 192 -25.85 3.99 -7.71
CA ARG A 192 -26.63 4.71 -8.73
C ARG A 192 -26.77 3.86 -9.98
N TRP A 193 -27.62 2.85 -9.88
CA TRP A 193 -27.78 1.80 -10.89
C TRP A 193 -28.09 2.32 -12.29
N ASN A 194 -28.77 3.47 -12.39
CA ASN A 194 -28.99 4.16 -13.66
C ASN A 194 -27.68 4.54 -14.38
N ARG A 195 -26.61 4.88 -13.64
CA ARG A 195 -25.29 5.17 -14.23
C ARG A 195 -24.59 3.88 -14.63
N VAL A 196 -24.60 2.89 -13.73
CA VAL A 196 -24.02 1.56 -13.99
C VAL A 196 -24.67 0.92 -15.20
N LYS A 197 -25.98 1.13 -15.39
CA LYS A 197 -26.75 0.64 -16.55
C LYS A 197 -26.22 1.19 -17.88
N GLU A 198 -25.86 2.46 -17.95
CA GLU A 198 -25.28 3.05 -19.16
C GLU A 198 -23.97 2.32 -19.57
N ALA A 199 -23.09 2.07 -18.59
CA ALA A 199 -21.87 1.33 -18.83
C ALA A 199 -22.15 -0.17 -19.17
N TYR A 200 -23.10 -0.80 -18.47
CA TYR A 200 -23.52 -2.16 -18.74
C TYR A 200 -24.04 -2.30 -20.17
N ASP A 201 -24.94 -1.40 -20.61
CA ASP A 201 -25.50 -1.42 -21.96
C ASP A 201 -24.44 -1.23 -23.05
N LEU A 202 -23.44 -0.40 -22.77
CA LEU A 202 -22.31 -0.26 -23.67
C LEU A 202 -21.53 -1.57 -23.80
N LEU A 203 -21.18 -2.19 -22.68
CA LEU A 203 -20.33 -3.38 -22.63
C LEU A 203 -21.02 -4.63 -23.17
N VAL A 204 -22.32 -4.82 -22.82
CA VAL A 204 -23.06 -6.05 -23.09
C VAL A 204 -23.94 -5.92 -24.33
N ASN A 205 -24.62 -4.79 -24.48
CA ASN A 205 -25.57 -4.56 -25.56
C ASN A 205 -24.99 -3.80 -26.75
N GLY A 206 -23.80 -3.20 -26.60
CA GLY A 206 -23.17 -2.37 -27.63
C GLY A 206 -23.92 -1.06 -27.88
N GLN A 207 -24.56 -0.52 -26.85
CA GLN A 207 -25.35 0.70 -26.94
C GLN A 207 -24.49 1.92 -26.59
N GLY A 208 -24.49 2.91 -27.49
CA GLY A 208 -23.72 4.14 -27.33
C GLY A 208 -23.68 4.92 -28.64
N ALA A 209 -23.06 6.10 -28.61
CA ALA A 209 -22.78 6.85 -29.84
C ALA A 209 -21.76 6.06 -30.69
N ALA A 210 -22.11 5.79 -31.95
CA ALA A 210 -21.30 4.97 -32.83
C ALA A 210 -20.18 5.79 -33.51
N PHE A 211 -18.94 5.33 -33.38
CA PHE A 211 -17.76 5.89 -34.06
C PHE A 211 -16.91 4.75 -34.62
N THR A 212 -16.16 5.01 -35.67
CA THR A 212 -15.16 4.08 -36.22
C THR A 212 -13.77 4.29 -35.61
N SER A 213 -13.58 5.39 -34.84
CA SER A 213 -12.36 5.77 -34.16
C SER A 213 -12.67 6.20 -32.74
N ALA A 214 -11.93 5.65 -31.75
CA ALA A 214 -12.12 6.00 -30.35
C ALA A 214 -11.73 7.46 -30.08
N THR A 215 -10.62 7.91 -30.65
CA THR A 215 -10.13 9.29 -30.49
C THR A 215 -11.07 10.33 -31.13
N ASP A 216 -11.75 9.98 -32.21
CA ASP A 216 -12.77 10.87 -32.84
C ASP A 216 -14.02 10.98 -31.95
N GLY A 217 -14.45 9.88 -31.36
CA GLY A 217 -15.58 9.89 -30.41
C GLY A 217 -15.28 10.71 -29.15
N ILE A 218 -14.06 10.63 -28.61
CA ILE A 218 -13.62 11.46 -27.48
C ILE A 218 -13.58 12.92 -27.89
N GLN A 219 -13.03 13.24 -29.08
CA GLN A 219 -12.99 14.62 -29.57
C GLN A 219 -14.39 15.20 -29.73
N ALA A 220 -15.33 14.44 -30.28
CA ALA A 220 -16.72 14.89 -30.39
C ALA A 220 -17.36 15.21 -29.02
N SER A 221 -16.96 14.49 -27.96
CA SER A 221 -17.37 14.81 -26.58
C SER A 221 -16.77 16.13 -26.11
N TYR A 222 -15.48 16.37 -26.35
CA TYR A 222 -14.83 17.63 -26.00
C TYR A 222 -15.41 18.83 -26.76
N ASP A 223 -15.74 18.64 -28.03
CA ASP A 223 -16.37 19.67 -28.86
C ASP A 223 -17.79 20.02 -28.35
N ALA A 224 -18.39 19.13 -27.56
CA ALA A 224 -19.67 19.34 -26.87
C ALA A 224 -19.52 19.75 -25.39
N ASP A 225 -18.33 20.27 -24.99
CA ASP A 225 -18.00 20.65 -23.60
C ASP A 225 -18.15 19.53 -22.57
N VAL A 226 -18.00 18.25 -22.98
CA VAL A 226 -18.03 17.08 -22.09
C VAL A 226 -16.61 16.59 -21.88
N THR A 227 -16.15 16.65 -20.63
CA THR A 227 -14.82 16.22 -20.21
C THR A 227 -14.76 14.71 -19.96
N ASP A 228 -13.55 14.16 -19.82
CA ASP A 228 -13.27 12.73 -19.68
C ASP A 228 -14.18 12.01 -18.69
N GLU A 229 -14.31 12.52 -17.46
CA GLU A 229 -15.12 11.89 -16.41
C GLU A 229 -16.57 11.63 -16.85
N PHE A 230 -17.12 12.51 -17.68
CA PHE A 230 -18.54 12.54 -18.05
C PHE A 230 -18.83 12.10 -19.49
N ILE A 231 -17.83 11.58 -20.21
CA ILE A 231 -18.00 11.05 -21.56
C ILE A 231 -19.11 9.97 -21.54
N LYS A 232 -20.17 10.21 -22.30
CA LYS A 232 -21.26 9.24 -22.48
C LYS A 232 -20.78 8.00 -23.24
N PRO A 233 -21.48 6.86 -23.11
CA PRO A 233 -21.12 5.64 -23.82
C PRO A 233 -20.85 5.85 -25.32
N ILE A 234 -19.67 5.43 -25.78
CA ILE A 234 -19.23 5.43 -27.17
C ILE A 234 -18.91 3.98 -27.55
N VAL A 235 -19.55 3.48 -28.58
CA VAL A 235 -19.27 2.16 -29.15
C VAL A 235 -18.41 2.32 -30.39
N ILE A 236 -17.33 1.53 -30.48
CA ILE A 236 -16.50 1.52 -31.68
C ILE A 236 -17.02 0.44 -32.62
N THR A 237 -17.27 0.84 -33.87
CA THR A 237 -17.91 0.01 -34.90
C THR A 237 -16.95 -0.27 -36.05
N ASP A 238 -17.24 -1.33 -36.76
CA ASP A 238 -16.63 -1.61 -38.05
C ASP A 238 -17.23 -0.71 -39.15
N ALA A 239 -16.74 -0.89 -40.38
CA ALA A 239 -17.20 -0.11 -41.52
C ALA A 239 -18.70 -0.39 -41.90
N ALA A 240 -19.28 -1.48 -41.41
CA ALA A 240 -20.71 -1.83 -41.59
C ALA A 240 -21.58 -1.28 -40.45
N GLY A 241 -20.98 -0.62 -39.43
CA GLY A 241 -21.70 -0.06 -38.28
C GLY A 241 -21.98 -1.07 -37.15
N ALA A 242 -21.43 -2.28 -37.23
CA ALA A 242 -21.56 -3.27 -36.16
C ALA A 242 -20.49 -3.00 -35.05
N PRO A 243 -20.82 -3.13 -33.74
CA PRO A 243 -19.86 -3.04 -32.66
C PRO A 243 -18.68 -4.00 -32.88
N LEU A 244 -17.43 -3.53 -32.67
CA LEU A 244 -16.25 -4.37 -32.79
C LEU A 244 -16.26 -5.55 -31.82
N ALA A 245 -16.73 -5.31 -30.59
CA ALA A 245 -16.95 -6.38 -29.62
C ALA A 245 -17.99 -5.97 -28.58
N LYS A 246 -18.65 -6.99 -28.03
CA LYS A 246 -19.51 -6.95 -26.85
C LYS A 246 -19.10 -8.10 -25.94
N ILE A 247 -19.35 -7.96 -24.64
CA ILE A 247 -19.17 -9.05 -23.67
C ILE A 247 -20.29 -10.05 -23.86
N GLU A 248 -19.93 -11.30 -24.12
CA GLU A 248 -20.87 -12.40 -24.38
C GLU A 248 -20.56 -13.61 -23.49
N GLU A 249 -21.48 -14.55 -23.43
CA GLU A 249 -21.32 -15.78 -22.65
C GLU A 249 -20.01 -16.51 -22.96
N GLY A 250 -19.26 -16.85 -21.92
CA GLY A 250 -18.01 -17.58 -22.02
C GLY A 250 -16.81 -16.73 -22.43
N ASP A 251 -16.95 -15.42 -22.59
CA ASP A 251 -15.80 -14.55 -22.83
C ASP A 251 -14.93 -14.41 -21.58
N ALA A 252 -13.66 -14.04 -21.77
CA ALA A 252 -12.76 -13.75 -20.69
C ALA A 252 -12.67 -12.24 -20.45
N ILE A 253 -12.66 -11.82 -19.20
CA ILE A 253 -12.51 -10.43 -18.79
C ILE A 253 -11.35 -10.30 -17.82
N ILE A 254 -10.52 -9.28 -18.01
CA ILE A 254 -9.56 -8.79 -17.01
C ILE A 254 -9.96 -7.36 -16.68
N PHE A 255 -10.41 -7.14 -15.44
CA PHE A 255 -10.68 -5.80 -14.96
C PHE A 255 -9.40 -5.20 -14.41
N MET A 256 -8.85 -4.21 -15.11
CA MET A 256 -7.52 -3.65 -14.91
C MET A 256 -7.37 -2.77 -13.66
N ASN A 257 -8.47 -2.44 -12.98
CA ASN A 257 -8.43 -1.66 -11.75
C ASN A 257 -7.91 -2.49 -10.58
N PHE A 258 -6.87 -2.02 -9.91
CA PHE A 258 -6.34 -2.64 -8.68
C PHE A 258 -6.95 -2.08 -7.40
N ARG A 259 -7.63 -0.92 -7.44
CA ARG A 259 -8.40 -0.38 -6.33
C ARG A 259 -9.86 -0.81 -6.42
N ASN A 260 -10.38 -1.37 -5.34
CA ASN A 260 -11.63 -2.11 -5.32
C ASN A 260 -12.91 -1.28 -5.24
N ASP A 261 -12.88 -0.09 -4.58
CA ASP A 261 -14.08 0.66 -4.18
C ASP A 261 -15.03 0.99 -5.35
N ARG A 262 -14.49 1.31 -6.53
CA ARG A 262 -15.24 1.66 -7.73
C ARG A 262 -15.34 0.54 -8.78
N ALA A 263 -14.74 -0.61 -8.51
CA ALA A 263 -14.83 -1.76 -9.40
C ALA A 263 -15.99 -2.71 -9.03
N ARG A 264 -16.54 -2.57 -7.82
CA ARG A 264 -17.52 -3.50 -7.25
C ARG A 264 -18.83 -3.55 -8.03
N GLU A 265 -19.43 -2.40 -8.34
CA GLU A 265 -20.79 -2.34 -8.87
C GLU A 265 -20.90 -2.92 -10.28
N ILE A 266 -20.01 -2.53 -11.20
CA ILE A 266 -20.01 -3.10 -12.55
C ILE A 266 -19.65 -4.60 -12.53
N THR A 267 -18.73 -5.02 -11.65
CA THR A 267 -18.43 -6.45 -11.45
C THR A 267 -19.65 -7.19 -10.93
N ALA A 268 -20.36 -6.63 -9.95
CA ALA A 268 -21.56 -7.27 -9.37
C ALA A 268 -22.65 -7.52 -10.42
N VAL A 269 -23.00 -6.54 -11.25
CA VAL A 269 -24.05 -6.67 -12.25
C VAL A 269 -23.68 -7.60 -13.42
N LEU A 270 -22.37 -7.76 -13.68
CA LEU A 270 -21.92 -8.71 -14.72
C LEU A 270 -21.85 -10.15 -14.21
N THR A 271 -21.62 -10.37 -12.89
CA THR A 271 -21.23 -11.70 -12.38
C THR A 271 -21.94 -12.19 -11.12
N GLN A 272 -22.51 -11.31 -10.27
CA GLN A 272 -23.00 -11.68 -8.93
C GLN A 272 -24.46 -11.37 -8.69
N GLN A 273 -24.97 -10.29 -9.26
CA GLN A 273 -26.29 -9.77 -8.93
C GLN A 273 -27.14 -9.56 -10.19
N ASP A 274 -28.14 -10.42 -10.37
CA ASP A 274 -29.14 -10.23 -11.43
C ASP A 274 -30.10 -9.11 -11.06
N MET A 275 -30.28 -8.14 -11.95
CA MET A 275 -31.13 -6.96 -11.75
C MET A 275 -32.08 -6.75 -12.94
N PRO A 276 -33.03 -7.66 -13.16
CA PRO A 276 -33.91 -7.63 -14.32
C PRO A 276 -34.81 -6.39 -14.38
N GLU A 277 -35.17 -5.82 -13.22
CA GLU A 277 -35.96 -4.59 -13.13
C GLU A 277 -35.24 -3.37 -13.71
N GLU A 278 -33.89 -3.38 -13.61
CA GLU A 278 -32.98 -2.37 -14.18
C GLU A 278 -32.53 -2.79 -15.61
N GLY A 279 -32.94 -3.95 -16.10
CA GLY A 279 -32.51 -4.49 -17.38
C GLY A 279 -31.05 -4.91 -17.43
N MET A 280 -30.48 -5.32 -16.31
CA MET A 280 -29.12 -5.85 -16.20
C MET A 280 -29.20 -7.32 -15.76
N HIS A 281 -28.47 -8.19 -16.47
CA HIS A 281 -28.44 -9.61 -16.21
C HIS A 281 -27.02 -10.11 -16.08
N ILE A 282 -26.79 -11.07 -15.18
CA ILE A 282 -25.54 -11.78 -15.08
C ILE A 282 -25.21 -12.45 -16.42
N ILE A 283 -23.99 -12.27 -16.90
CA ILE A 283 -23.53 -12.94 -18.11
C ILE A 283 -22.99 -14.33 -17.73
N PRO A 284 -23.61 -15.42 -18.24
CA PRO A 284 -23.18 -16.75 -17.84
C PRO A 284 -21.77 -17.11 -18.27
N ASN A 285 -21.13 -17.96 -17.47
CA ASN A 285 -19.86 -18.60 -17.83
C ASN A 285 -18.70 -17.66 -18.19
N LEU A 286 -18.72 -16.40 -17.72
CA LEU A 286 -17.57 -15.50 -17.88
C LEU A 286 -16.35 -16.05 -17.14
N TYR A 287 -15.19 -16.04 -17.81
CA TYR A 287 -13.92 -16.17 -17.13
C TYR A 287 -13.49 -14.79 -16.63
N TYR A 288 -14.01 -14.41 -15.46
CA TYR A 288 -13.85 -13.05 -14.95
C TYR A 288 -12.69 -12.94 -13.99
N CYS A 289 -11.72 -12.08 -14.33
CA CYS A 289 -10.55 -11.79 -13.52
C CYS A 289 -10.62 -10.40 -12.93
N CYS A 290 -10.47 -10.31 -11.61
CA CYS A 290 -10.23 -9.06 -10.88
C CYS A 290 -8.72 -8.89 -10.70
N MET A 291 -8.20 -7.67 -10.91
CA MET A 291 -6.79 -7.39 -10.65
C MET A 291 -6.42 -7.68 -9.20
N THR A 292 -7.27 -7.25 -8.25
CA THR A 292 -7.17 -7.50 -6.81
C THR A 292 -8.53 -7.96 -6.26
N PRO A 293 -8.66 -8.44 -5.02
CA PRO A 293 -9.95 -8.78 -4.42
C PRO A 293 -10.85 -7.53 -4.31
N TYR A 294 -12.01 -7.54 -4.97
CA TYR A 294 -12.94 -6.41 -4.92
C TYR A 294 -13.93 -6.49 -3.78
N ASP A 295 -14.44 -7.67 -3.49
CA ASP A 295 -15.35 -7.92 -2.38
C ASP A 295 -15.21 -9.37 -1.91
N ALA A 296 -15.18 -9.57 -0.59
CA ALA A 296 -15.07 -10.91 0.01
C ALA A 296 -16.32 -11.79 -0.22
N ALA A 297 -17.46 -11.15 -0.54
CA ALA A 297 -18.70 -11.85 -0.83
C ALA A 297 -18.80 -12.35 -2.28
N PHE A 298 -17.92 -11.89 -3.17
CA PHE A 298 -17.94 -12.32 -4.57
C PHE A 298 -17.45 -13.75 -4.72
N ASN A 299 -18.15 -14.53 -5.54
CA ASN A 299 -17.86 -15.93 -5.78
C ASN A 299 -17.54 -16.21 -7.25
N GLY A 300 -16.73 -17.23 -7.51
CA GLY A 300 -16.44 -17.71 -8.87
C GLY A 300 -15.59 -16.76 -9.71
N LEU A 301 -14.91 -15.79 -9.09
CA LEU A 301 -14.01 -14.85 -9.75
C LEU A 301 -12.55 -15.28 -9.58
N HIS A 302 -11.73 -14.97 -10.56
CA HIS A 302 -10.27 -15.17 -10.50
C HIS A 302 -9.59 -13.89 -10.03
N ILE A 303 -8.69 -14.01 -9.05
CA ILE A 303 -7.95 -12.87 -8.51
C ILE A 303 -6.51 -12.95 -9.00
N LEU A 304 -6.06 -11.96 -9.78
CA LEU A 304 -4.75 -11.98 -10.40
C LEU A 304 -3.62 -11.64 -9.40
N PHE A 305 -3.87 -10.69 -8.51
CA PHE A 305 -2.97 -10.29 -7.44
C PHE A 305 -3.71 -10.34 -6.10
N ASP A 306 -3.72 -11.50 -5.49
CA ASP A 306 -4.39 -11.69 -4.21
C ASP A 306 -3.57 -11.08 -3.06
N LYS A 307 -4.27 -10.75 -1.97
CA LYS A 307 -3.66 -10.33 -0.73
C LYS A 307 -2.98 -11.53 -0.09
N GLU A 308 -1.67 -11.47 -0.02
CA GLU A 308 -0.88 -12.50 0.66
C GLU A 308 -0.63 -12.06 2.10
N ILE A 309 -0.93 -12.93 3.07
CA ILE A 309 -0.42 -12.78 4.43
C ILE A 309 1.09 -12.99 4.35
N VAL A 310 1.83 -12.01 4.86
CA VAL A 310 3.29 -12.08 4.89
C VAL A 310 3.71 -13.14 5.91
N LYS A 311 4.26 -14.25 5.44
CA LYS A 311 4.75 -15.35 6.28
C LYS A 311 6.19 -15.11 6.71
N ASP A 312 6.64 -15.93 7.67
CA ASP A 312 8.01 -15.89 8.20
C ASP A 312 8.42 -14.48 8.66
N THR A 313 7.48 -13.79 9.32
CA THR A 313 7.75 -12.51 9.99
C THR A 313 8.61 -12.72 11.23
N LEU A 314 9.23 -11.64 11.74
CA LEU A 314 10.03 -11.69 12.97
C LEU A 314 9.26 -12.36 14.12
N GLY A 315 8.00 -11.95 14.35
CA GLY A 315 7.16 -12.53 15.40
C GLY A 315 6.91 -14.02 15.22
N GLU A 316 6.73 -14.47 13.99
CA GLU A 316 6.55 -15.91 13.68
C GLU A 316 7.82 -16.73 13.97
N ILE A 317 9.00 -16.21 13.60
CA ILE A 317 10.28 -16.90 13.84
C ILE A 317 10.59 -16.99 15.33
N VAL A 318 10.38 -15.90 16.08
CA VAL A 318 10.56 -15.88 17.55
C VAL A 318 9.63 -16.89 18.23
N SER A 319 8.36 -16.94 17.81
CA SER A 319 7.39 -17.93 18.29
C SER A 319 7.80 -19.37 17.96
N LYS A 320 8.21 -19.65 16.71
CA LYS A 320 8.71 -21.00 16.29
C LYS A 320 9.94 -21.44 17.08
N ALA A 321 10.74 -20.50 17.58
CA ALA A 321 11.87 -20.78 18.47
C ALA A 321 11.46 -21.04 19.93
N GLY A 322 10.17 -20.92 20.26
CA GLY A 322 9.65 -21.10 21.62
C GLY A 322 9.95 -19.95 22.58
N LEU A 323 10.40 -18.79 22.06
CA LEU A 323 10.73 -17.60 22.81
C LEU A 323 9.51 -16.74 23.08
N HIS A 324 9.59 -15.93 24.15
CA HIS A 324 8.53 -15.01 24.55
C HIS A 324 8.69 -13.63 23.93
N GLN A 325 7.58 -13.01 23.54
CA GLN A 325 7.60 -11.69 22.91
C GLN A 325 6.42 -10.84 23.35
N LEU A 326 6.67 -9.54 23.51
CA LEU A 326 5.68 -8.55 23.90
C LEU A 326 5.45 -7.51 22.80
N ARG A 327 4.19 -7.16 22.55
CA ARG A 327 3.77 -5.99 21.77
C ARG A 327 3.15 -4.98 22.71
N ILE A 328 3.60 -3.72 22.67
CA ILE A 328 3.07 -2.68 23.54
C ILE A 328 2.94 -1.35 22.78
N ALA A 329 1.77 -0.76 22.81
CA ALA A 329 1.47 0.57 22.28
C ALA A 329 0.17 1.11 22.87
N GLU A 330 -0.07 2.39 22.66
CA GLU A 330 -1.40 2.96 22.90
C GLU A 330 -2.35 2.72 21.72
N THR A 331 -3.68 2.95 21.91
CA THR A 331 -4.75 2.56 20.97
C THR A 331 -4.47 2.94 19.52
N GLU A 332 -3.98 4.18 19.27
CA GLU A 332 -3.72 4.67 17.91
C GLU A 332 -2.69 3.84 17.14
N LYS A 333 -1.76 3.22 17.84
CA LYS A 333 -0.65 2.47 17.24
C LYS A 333 -0.63 0.98 17.60
N TYR A 334 -1.66 0.50 18.29
CA TYR A 334 -1.73 -0.91 18.68
C TYR A 334 -1.79 -1.87 17.48
N ALA A 335 -2.62 -1.55 16.48
CA ALA A 335 -2.69 -2.35 15.27
C ALA A 335 -1.36 -2.39 14.50
N HIS A 336 -0.55 -1.34 14.61
CA HIS A 336 0.73 -1.24 13.92
C HIS A 336 1.75 -2.23 14.50
N VAL A 337 1.89 -2.32 15.82
CA VAL A 337 2.81 -3.29 16.46
C VAL A 337 2.25 -4.71 16.52
N THR A 338 0.99 -4.94 16.17
CA THR A 338 0.33 -6.26 16.15
C THR A 338 0.03 -6.71 14.72
N PHE A 339 -1.11 -6.33 14.18
CA PHE A 339 -1.59 -6.76 12.86
C PHE A 339 -0.59 -6.49 11.73
N PHE A 340 -0.14 -5.24 11.58
CA PHE A 340 0.78 -4.87 10.49
C PHE A 340 2.17 -5.47 10.70
N PHE A 341 2.73 -5.39 11.89
CA PHE A 341 4.04 -5.97 12.22
C PHE A 341 4.06 -7.50 12.04
N ASN A 342 2.93 -8.15 12.27
CA ASN A 342 2.75 -9.59 12.06
C ASN A 342 2.32 -9.96 10.62
N GLY A 343 2.54 -9.06 9.65
CA GLY A 343 2.32 -9.36 8.23
C GLY A 343 0.86 -9.46 7.80
N GLY A 344 -0.06 -8.79 8.51
CA GLY A 344 -1.51 -8.86 8.26
C GLY A 344 -2.22 -9.95 9.07
N ARG A 345 -1.56 -10.50 10.09
CA ARG A 345 -2.13 -11.51 10.99
C ARG A 345 -2.73 -10.86 12.23
N GLU A 346 -4.04 -11.06 12.44
CA GLU A 346 -4.76 -10.55 13.62
C GLU A 346 -4.48 -11.37 14.89
N THR A 347 -4.50 -12.70 14.76
CA THR A 347 -4.32 -13.62 15.89
C THR A 347 -2.87 -13.59 16.39
N PRO A 348 -2.63 -13.42 17.70
CA PRO A 348 -1.29 -13.52 18.28
C PRO A 348 -0.58 -14.82 17.90
N PHE A 349 0.73 -14.78 17.82
CA PHE A 349 1.55 -16.00 17.76
C PHE A 349 1.60 -16.66 19.14
N GLU A 350 2.00 -17.91 19.20
CA GLU A 350 2.27 -18.57 20.46
C GLU A 350 3.38 -17.83 21.22
N ASN A 351 3.22 -17.63 22.53
CA ASN A 351 4.09 -16.81 23.38
C ASN A 351 4.19 -15.33 22.98
N GLU A 352 3.19 -14.78 22.30
CA GLU A 352 3.07 -13.35 22.03
C GLU A 352 2.10 -12.70 23.01
N ASP A 353 2.63 -11.96 23.96
CA ASP A 353 1.85 -11.13 24.87
C ASP A 353 1.58 -9.75 24.24
N ARG A 354 0.47 -9.12 24.62
CA ARG A 354 0.04 -7.82 24.09
C ARG A 354 -0.44 -6.92 25.23
N ILE A 355 0.09 -5.70 25.28
CA ILE A 355 -0.35 -4.65 26.21
C ILE A 355 -0.89 -3.50 25.37
N LEU A 356 -2.19 -3.27 25.49
CA LEU A 356 -2.89 -2.10 24.93
C LEU A 356 -3.10 -1.06 26.02
N VAL A 357 -2.58 0.14 25.83
CA VAL A 357 -2.85 1.29 26.68
C VAL A 357 -3.86 2.19 25.98
N PRO A 358 -5.00 2.54 26.60
CA PRO A 358 -5.96 3.45 25.96
C PRO A 358 -5.34 4.83 25.67
N SER A 359 -5.53 5.34 24.45
CA SER A 359 -5.19 6.72 24.11
C SER A 359 -6.11 7.73 24.84
N PRO A 360 -5.67 8.98 25.08
CA PRO A 360 -6.48 9.98 25.77
C PRO A 360 -7.77 10.28 25.00
N LYS A 361 -8.86 10.48 25.75
CA LYS A 361 -10.17 10.84 25.18
C LYS A 361 -10.30 12.36 25.05
N VAL A 362 -9.50 12.95 24.19
CA VAL A 362 -9.52 14.39 23.88
C VAL A 362 -9.99 14.61 22.44
N PRO A 363 -10.60 15.77 22.10
CA PRO A 363 -11.03 16.06 20.73
C PRO A 363 -9.90 16.04 19.71
N THR A 364 -8.72 16.59 20.09
CA THR A 364 -7.49 16.61 19.31
C THR A 364 -6.30 16.42 20.24
N TYR A 365 -5.26 15.73 19.78
CA TYR A 365 -4.15 15.32 20.65
C TYR A 365 -3.19 16.46 21.04
N ASP A 366 -3.23 17.62 20.37
CA ASP A 366 -2.54 18.84 20.79
C ASP A 366 -2.97 19.34 22.17
N LEU A 367 -4.18 18.97 22.62
CA LEU A 367 -4.68 19.28 23.96
C LEU A 367 -4.04 18.41 25.07
N GLN A 368 -3.41 17.30 24.71
CA GLN A 368 -2.67 16.41 25.61
C GLN A 368 -1.49 15.78 24.85
N PRO A 369 -0.41 16.56 24.58
CA PRO A 369 0.69 16.12 23.72
C PRO A 369 1.49 14.93 24.24
N GLU A 370 1.48 14.69 25.55
CA GLU A 370 2.10 13.51 26.17
C GLU A 370 1.36 12.22 25.79
N MET A 371 0.09 12.34 25.36
CA MET A 371 -0.78 11.22 25.06
C MET A 371 -0.76 10.17 26.18
N SER A 372 -0.55 8.90 25.86
CA SER A 372 -0.39 7.83 26.86
C SER A 372 1.04 7.35 27.03
N ALA A 373 2.04 8.04 26.46
CA ALA A 373 3.42 7.60 26.51
C ALA A 373 3.96 7.38 27.95
N PRO A 374 3.66 8.22 28.97
CA PRO A 374 4.07 7.94 30.33
C PRO A 374 3.52 6.62 30.88
N ILE A 375 2.25 6.31 30.61
CA ILE A 375 1.59 5.06 31.05
C ILE A 375 2.17 3.85 30.31
N VAL A 376 2.40 3.98 28.99
CA VAL A 376 3.08 2.95 28.17
C VAL A 376 4.46 2.67 28.76
N THR A 377 5.19 3.70 29.14
CA THR A 377 6.53 3.60 29.77
C THR A 377 6.47 2.82 31.09
N GLU A 378 5.54 3.15 31.97
CA GLU A 378 5.36 2.45 33.25
C GLU A 378 5.04 0.96 33.04
N LYS A 379 4.10 0.66 32.14
CA LYS A 379 3.71 -0.73 31.81
C LYS A 379 4.83 -1.51 31.16
N LEU A 380 5.65 -0.86 30.34
CA LEU A 380 6.81 -1.49 29.74
C LEU A 380 7.88 -1.81 30.78
N ILE A 381 8.16 -0.90 31.70
CA ILE A 381 9.11 -1.14 32.81
C ILE A 381 8.62 -2.29 33.67
N GLU A 382 7.33 -2.30 34.07
CA GLU A 382 6.74 -3.43 34.79
C GLU A 382 6.97 -4.76 34.05
N ALA A 383 6.83 -4.79 32.72
CA ALA A 383 7.07 -6.01 31.91
C ALA A 383 8.56 -6.39 31.86
N ILE A 384 9.46 -5.41 31.69
CA ILE A 384 10.93 -5.64 31.72
C ILE A 384 11.36 -6.25 33.05
N ASP A 385 10.83 -5.76 34.19
CA ASP A 385 11.16 -6.22 35.52
C ASP A 385 10.74 -7.69 35.76
N THR A 386 9.81 -8.24 34.99
CA THR A 386 9.47 -9.67 35.06
C THR A 386 10.56 -10.58 34.48
N ASP A 387 11.43 -10.05 33.68
CA ASP A 387 12.52 -10.75 32.97
C ASP A 387 12.03 -11.90 32.05
N LYS A 388 10.72 -11.90 31.70
CA LYS A 388 10.06 -12.94 30.93
C LYS A 388 10.33 -12.85 29.42
N GLU A 389 10.34 -11.63 28.89
CA GLU A 389 10.31 -11.41 27.44
C GLU A 389 11.70 -11.46 26.82
N ASP A 390 11.84 -12.18 25.70
CA ASP A 390 13.06 -12.23 24.89
C ASP A 390 13.09 -11.16 23.81
N LEU A 391 11.90 -10.79 23.29
CA LEU A 391 11.70 -9.72 22.32
C LEU A 391 10.57 -8.80 22.76
N ILE A 392 10.83 -7.50 22.73
CA ILE A 392 9.81 -6.46 22.98
C ILE A 392 9.73 -5.54 21.79
N ILE A 393 8.52 -5.25 21.30
CA ILE A 393 8.23 -4.26 20.28
C ILE A 393 7.35 -3.18 20.89
N LEU A 394 7.91 -1.97 21.01
CA LEU A 394 7.26 -0.78 21.54
C LEU A 394 7.03 0.23 20.41
N ASN A 395 5.86 0.88 20.41
CA ASN A 395 5.62 2.09 19.64
C ASN A 395 5.19 3.23 20.56
N TYR A 396 5.81 4.39 20.39
CA TYR A 396 5.39 5.69 20.93
C TYR A 396 4.75 6.52 19.81
N ALA A 397 3.46 6.82 19.95
CA ALA A 397 2.62 7.44 18.91
C ALA A 397 2.86 8.95 18.70
N ASN A 398 3.50 9.61 19.65
CA ASN A 398 3.40 11.06 19.84
C ASN A 398 3.94 11.88 18.66
N GLY A 399 5.09 11.54 18.08
CA GLY A 399 5.69 12.30 16.99
C GLY A 399 4.77 12.41 15.78
N ASP A 400 4.11 11.32 15.45
CA ASP A 400 3.14 11.26 14.35
C ASP A 400 1.81 11.89 14.69
N MET A 401 1.17 11.44 15.77
CA MET A 401 -0.19 11.87 16.12
C MET A 401 -0.27 13.36 16.44
N ILE A 402 0.74 13.92 17.13
CA ILE A 402 0.78 15.36 17.39
C ILE A 402 1.23 16.11 16.14
N GLY A 403 2.15 15.54 15.34
CA GLY A 403 2.56 16.10 14.05
C GLY A 403 1.37 16.38 13.14
N HIS A 404 0.42 15.47 13.05
CA HIS A 404 -0.80 15.63 12.27
C HIS A 404 -1.71 16.79 12.71
N THR A 405 -1.56 17.31 13.93
CA THR A 405 -2.33 18.48 14.40
C THR A 405 -1.81 19.79 13.82
N GLY A 406 -0.55 19.86 13.40
CA GLY A 406 0.11 21.09 12.94
C GLY A 406 0.35 22.13 14.04
N VAL A 407 0.11 21.77 15.31
CA VAL A 407 0.31 22.68 16.47
C VAL A 407 1.74 22.55 16.97
N TYR A 408 2.62 23.45 16.51
CA TYR A 408 4.06 23.37 16.69
C TYR A 408 4.53 23.22 18.15
N ASP A 409 3.98 24.02 19.07
CA ASP A 409 4.34 23.96 20.50
C ASP A 409 3.94 22.63 21.14
N ALA A 410 2.82 22.06 20.69
CA ALA A 410 2.37 20.74 21.13
C ALA A 410 3.34 19.65 20.64
N ILE A 411 3.81 19.73 19.37
CA ILE A 411 4.80 18.80 18.84
C ILE A 411 6.10 18.89 19.66
N CYS A 412 6.59 20.07 19.95
CA CYS A 412 7.77 20.26 20.82
C CYS A 412 7.58 19.67 22.22
N THR A 413 6.38 19.78 22.80
CA THR A 413 6.06 19.19 24.09
C THR A 413 6.06 17.67 24.03
N ALA A 414 5.49 17.09 22.97
CA ALA A 414 5.50 15.66 22.72
C ALA A 414 6.93 15.11 22.59
N VAL A 415 7.80 15.80 21.84
CA VAL A 415 9.21 15.42 21.67
C VAL A 415 9.94 15.34 23.02
N ARG A 416 9.80 16.36 23.89
CA ARG A 416 10.43 16.35 25.22
C ARG A 416 9.89 15.24 26.11
N CYS A 417 8.59 14.96 26.03
CA CYS A 417 7.98 13.85 26.77
C CYS A 417 8.59 12.50 26.34
N ILE A 418 8.73 12.28 25.02
CA ILE A 418 9.29 11.04 24.47
C ILE A 418 10.75 10.89 24.86
N ASP A 419 11.57 11.95 24.82
CA ASP A 419 12.98 11.90 25.24
C ASP A 419 13.09 11.39 26.68
N GLY A 420 12.28 11.91 27.60
CA GLY A 420 12.23 11.44 28.99
C GLY A 420 11.68 10.02 29.19
N CYS A 421 10.74 9.59 28.33
CA CYS A 421 10.24 8.22 28.33
C CYS A 421 11.31 7.23 27.84
N VAL A 422 12.03 7.59 26.78
CA VAL A 422 13.16 6.80 26.24
C VAL A 422 14.25 6.65 27.29
N GLU A 423 14.60 7.74 28.03
CA GLU A 423 15.58 7.69 29.11
C GLU A 423 15.23 6.64 30.17
N LYS A 424 13.99 6.63 30.63
CA LYS A 424 13.51 5.68 31.65
C LYS A 424 13.61 4.24 31.16
N VAL A 425 13.08 3.98 29.96
CA VAL A 425 13.06 2.64 29.40
C VAL A 425 14.46 2.13 29.09
N VAL A 426 15.32 2.92 28.45
CA VAL A 426 16.70 2.53 28.13
C VAL A 426 17.49 2.24 29.40
N THR A 427 17.34 3.06 30.43
CA THR A 427 18.02 2.88 31.72
C THR A 427 17.63 1.56 32.37
N GLU A 428 16.34 1.17 32.34
CA GLU A 428 15.87 -0.08 32.93
C GLU A 428 16.24 -1.28 32.07
N ALA A 429 16.04 -1.22 30.77
CA ALA A 429 16.33 -2.30 29.84
C ALA A 429 17.80 -2.73 29.84
N ILE A 430 18.74 -1.77 30.02
CA ILE A 430 20.18 -2.07 30.16
C ILE A 430 20.45 -2.93 31.41
N LYS A 431 19.77 -2.70 32.55
CA LYS A 431 19.94 -3.51 33.78
C LYS A 431 19.49 -4.96 33.56
N HIS A 432 18.52 -5.18 32.69
CA HIS A 432 17.99 -6.50 32.31
C HIS A 432 18.68 -7.09 31.07
N ASN A 433 19.84 -6.54 30.66
CA ASN A 433 20.70 -7.01 29.56
C ASN A 433 20.04 -7.00 28.17
N TYR A 434 19.02 -6.16 27.93
CA TYR A 434 18.49 -5.97 26.60
C TYR A 434 19.49 -5.23 25.70
N VAL A 435 19.58 -5.67 24.46
CA VAL A 435 20.04 -4.84 23.35
C VAL A 435 18.85 -4.00 22.90
N ILE A 436 19.02 -2.69 22.81
CA ILE A 436 17.92 -1.77 22.50
C ILE A 436 18.19 -1.18 21.11
N LEU A 437 17.20 -1.32 20.24
CA LEU A 437 17.17 -0.74 18.91
C LEU A 437 16.17 0.41 18.92
N ILE A 438 16.62 1.63 18.59
CA ILE A 438 15.77 2.81 18.54
C ILE A 438 15.68 3.27 17.09
N THR A 439 14.48 3.34 16.55
CA THR A 439 14.20 3.80 15.19
C THR A 439 12.83 4.48 15.10
N ALA A 440 12.40 4.82 13.92
CA ALA A 440 11.03 5.23 13.59
C ALA A 440 10.56 4.47 12.35
N ASP A 441 9.29 4.56 12.04
CA ASP A 441 8.67 3.95 10.88
C ASP A 441 8.54 4.90 9.68
N HIS A 442 8.49 6.20 9.94
CA HIS A 442 8.54 7.33 8.99
C HIS A 442 8.83 8.63 9.74
N GLY A 443 8.99 9.72 9.00
CA GLY A 443 9.08 11.07 9.55
C GLY A 443 7.73 11.81 9.53
N ASN A 444 7.56 12.74 10.47
CA ASN A 444 6.46 13.70 10.57
C ASN A 444 6.90 14.92 11.39
N ALA A 445 7.22 14.76 12.69
CA ALA A 445 7.62 15.84 13.59
C ALA A 445 8.94 16.53 13.18
N ASP A 446 9.76 15.90 12.35
CA ASP A 446 10.98 16.42 11.75
C ASP A 446 10.74 17.43 10.63
N HIS A 447 9.49 17.59 10.18
CA HIS A 447 9.08 18.56 9.15
C HIS A 447 7.69 19.14 9.50
N ALA A 448 7.63 19.88 10.61
CA ALA A 448 6.39 20.44 11.16
C ALA A 448 5.96 21.76 10.51
N VAL A 449 6.85 22.42 9.76
CA VAL A 449 6.59 23.70 9.09
C VAL A 449 7.09 23.65 7.65
N ASN A 450 6.23 24.05 6.71
CA ASN A 450 6.55 24.17 5.30
C ASN A 450 7.49 25.37 5.01
N ASP A 451 8.12 25.36 3.83
CA ASP A 451 9.04 26.45 3.42
C ASP A 451 8.34 27.83 3.32
N ASP A 452 7.02 27.87 3.17
CA ASP A 452 6.20 29.09 3.17
C ASP A 452 5.77 29.54 4.59
N GLY A 453 6.20 28.81 5.64
CA GLY A 453 5.89 29.09 7.03
C GLY A 453 4.52 28.56 7.50
N THR A 454 3.77 27.85 6.66
CA THR A 454 2.51 27.20 7.07
C THR A 454 2.79 25.90 7.84
N PRO A 455 1.91 25.48 8.76
CA PRO A 455 2.03 24.17 9.40
C PRO A 455 2.03 23.03 8.36
N ASN A 456 2.94 22.07 8.53
CA ASN A 456 2.87 20.81 7.81
C ASN A 456 2.23 19.75 8.70
N THR A 457 1.23 19.04 8.19
CA THR A 457 0.54 17.94 8.87
C THR A 457 0.76 16.60 8.17
N ALA A 458 1.52 16.60 7.07
CA ALA A 458 1.84 15.39 6.32
C ALA A 458 3.15 14.76 6.81
N HIS A 459 3.34 13.48 6.48
CA HIS A 459 4.61 12.81 6.71
C HIS A 459 5.74 13.46 5.89
N SER A 460 6.98 13.20 6.28
CA SER A 460 8.15 13.66 5.54
C SER A 460 8.75 12.55 4.66
N LEU A 461 9.59 12.94 3.71
CA LEU A 461 10.40 12.02 2.89
C LEU A 461 11.77 11.73 3.54
N ASN A 462 12.01 12.27 4.72
CA ASN A 462 13.31 12.14 5.39
C ASN A 462 13.54 10.71 5.89
N PRO A 463 14.79 10.23 5.92
CA PRO A 463 15.10 8.96 6.56
C PRO A 463 14.89 9.05 8.08
N VAL A 464 14.96 7.91 8.74
CA VAL A 464 14.89 7.82 10.20
C VAL A 464 16.20 7.29 10.78
N GLN A 465 16.45 7.59 12.04
CA GLN A 465 17.62 7.07 12.76
C GLN A 465 17.48 5.58 13.09
N PHE A 466 18.59 4.89 13.21
CA PHE A 466 18.69 3.54 13.74
C PHE A 466 19.86 3.46 14.71
N ILE A 467 19.60 3.39 16.01
CA ILE A 467 20.61 3.41 17.08
C ILE A 467 20.63 2.02 17.74
N VAL A 468 21.83 1.45 17.95
CA VAL A 468 22.01 0.15 18.60
C VAL A 468 22.69 0.33 19.95
N VAL A 469 21.92 0.22 21.03
CA VAL A 469 22.37 0.44 22.42
C VAL A 469 22.65 -0.89 23.11
N ASN A 470 23.72 -0.96 23.89
CA ASN A 470 24.08 -2.10 24.74
C ASN A 470 24.39 -3.42 24.00
N ALA A 471 24.79 -3.37 22.74
CA ALA A 471 25.18 -4.59 22.00
C ALA A 471 26.63 -5.08 22.31
N GLY A 472 27.41 -4.31 23.06
CA GLY A 472 28.80 -4.63 23.35
C GLY A 472 29.73 -4.47 22.16
N ASP A 473 30.89 -5.12 22.20
CA ASP A 473 31.91 -5.05 21.14
C ASP A 473 31.56 -5.79 19.86
N GLU A 474 30.44 -6.53 19.86
CA GLU A 474 29.97 -7.33 18.74
C GLU A 474 29.36 -6.46 17.61
N VAL A 475 28.83 -5.29 17.98
CA VAL A 475 28.30 -4.31 17.02
C VAL A 475 29.07 -3.01 17.15
N LYS A 476 30.15 -2.86 16.36
CA LYS A 476 30.99 -1.64 16.37
C LYS A 476 30.48 -0.55 15.42
N SER A 477 29.76 -0.94 14.40
CA SER A 477 29.16 -0.04 13.41
C SER A 477 27.92 -0.66 12.80
N VAL A 478 27.00 0.15 12.31
CA VAL A 478 25.82 -0.25 11.57
C VAL A 478 25.79 0.48 10.23
N LYS A 479 25.25 -0.19 9.20
CA LYS A 479 25.14 0.35 7.83
C LYS A 479 23.81 1.08 7.68
N ASP A 480 23.76 2.04 6.76
CA ASP A 480 22.50 2.57 6.27
C ASP A 480 21.71 1.48 5.54
N GLY A 481 20.38 1.58 5.59
CA GLY A 481 19.50 0.60 4.99
C GLY A 481 18.07 1.11 4.85
N ALA A 482 17.11 0.19 4.93
CA ALA A 482 15.69 0.45 4.95
C ALA A 482 15.02 -0.27 6.13
N LEU A 483 13.75 -0.01 6.37
CA LEU A 483 13.01 -0.61 7.49
C LEU A 483 13.02 -2.14 7.46
N CYS A 484 13.03 -2.75 6.28
CA CYS A 484 13.08 -4.21 6.13
C CYS A 484 14.37 -4.85 6.68
N ASN A 485 15.46 -4.10 6.86
CA ASN A 485 16.70 -4.62 7.42
C ASN A 485 16.65 -4.83 8.94
N VAL A 486 15.61 -4.31 9.64
CA VAL A 486 15.53 -4.37 11.10
C VAL A 486 15.24 -5.78 11.61
N ALA A 487 14.26 -6.50 11.03
CA ALA A 487 13.95 -7.87 11.45
C ALA A 487 15.16 -8.83 11.34
N PRO A 488 15.89 -8.92 10.20
CA PRO A 488 17.08 -9.76 10.13
C PRO A 488 18.20 -9.32 11.10
N THR A 489 18.31 -8.02 11.38
CA THR A 489 19.24 -7.51 12.41
C THR A 489 18.87 -8.02 13.79
N ILE A 490 17.58 -8.02 14.15
CA ILE A 490 17.08 -8.57 15.42
C ILE A 490 17.33 -10.08 15.50
N LEU A 491 16.99 -10.84 14.45
CA LEU A 491 17.24 -12.29 14.41
C LEU A 491 18.73 -12.60 14.63
N LYS A 492 19.63 -11.85 14.00
CA LYS A 492 21.08 -12.00 14.20
C LYS A 492 21.50 -11.73 15.65
N LEU A 493 20.95 -10.70 16.31
CA LEU A 493 21.21 -10.40 17.72
C LEU A 493 20.69 -11.51 18.65
N MET A 494 19.52 -12.08 18.33
CA MET A 494 18.93 -13.17 19.11
C MET A 494 19.53 -14.55 18.81
N GLY A 495 20.43 -14.68 17.83
CA GLY A 495 21.03 -15.95 17.43
C GLY A 495 20.06 -16.88 16.68
N LEU A 496 19.00 -16.33 16.12
CA LEU A 496 17.96 -17.06 15.37
C LEU A 496 18.27 -17.13 13.87
N PRO A 497 17.86 -18.21 13.18
CA PRO A 497 18.06 -18.33 11.75
C PRO A 497 17.16 -17.35 10.99
N GLN A 498 17.72 -16.69 9.98
CA GLN A 498 16.94 -15.87 9.03
C GLN A 498 16.28 -16.79 7.99
N PRO A 499 14.94 -16.75 7.82
CA PRO A 499 14.25 -17.54 6.80
C PRO A 499 14.58 -17.05 5.38
N ALA A 500 14.46 -17.95 4.40
CA ALA A 500 14.80 -17.66 3.00
C ALA A 500 13.96 -16.52 2.38
N ASP A 501 12.68 -16.41 2.83
CA ASP A 501 11.78 -15.36 2.35
C ASP A 501 12.11 -13.97 2.92
N MET A 502 12.92 -13.90 3.98
CA MET A 502 13.42 -12.66 4.54
C MET A 502 14.72 -12.29 3.83
N ASP A 503 14.61 -11.58 2.70
CA ASP A 503 15.72 -11.30 1.78
C ASP A 503 16.57 -10.07 2.11
N ALA A 504 16.15 -9.27 3.09
CA ALA A 504 16.94 -8.13 3.53
C ALA A 504 18.12 -8.58 4.40
N GLU A 505 19.27 -7.92 4.25
CA GLU A 505 20.46 -8.23 5.02
C GLU A 505 20.46 -7.55 6.42
N PRO A 506 21.06 -8.15 7.44
CA PRO A 506 21.34 -7.48 8.71
C PRO A 506 22.21 -6.23 8.50
N LEU A 507 22.03 -5.23 9.38
CA LEU A 507 22.73 -3.93 9.29
C LEU A 507 24.19 -3.96 9.83
N PHE A 508 24.65 -5.06 10.38
CA PHE A 508 26.03 -5.23 10.85
C PHE A 508 26.59 -6.62 10.55
#